data_459b03077b50d11eee6af06776680763
#
_entry.id   459b03077b50d11eee6af06776680763
#
_cell.length_a   1.000
_cell.length_b   1.000
_cell.length_c   1.000
_cell.angle_alpha   90.00
_cell.angle_beta   90.00
_cell.angle_gamma   90.00
#
_symmetry.space_group_name_H-M   'P 1'
#
loop_
_entity.id
_entity.type
_entity.pdbx_description
1 polymer ?
#
loop_
_entity_poly.entity_id
_entity_poly.type
_entity_poly.pdbx_seq_one_letter_code
_entity_poly.pdbx_strand_id
1 'polypeptide(L)'
;MTTEERILQAVTAGKLRQRVTLMQPAMARDDYGNSKKAYSASDTVWAYIENHSSQVYETAGEVHIVRKSLVAIRYREGITPETRYMNGSRLYIPTGAPIDACGRHRALYVECVEELENGKEC
;
A
#
# COMPACT_ATOMS: atom_id res chain seq x y z
N MET A 1 24.27 -1.31 1.74
CA MET A 1 23.13 -1.87 0.97
C MET A 1 22.07 -0.81 0.81
N THR A 2 21.64 -0.57 -0.41
CA THR A 2 20.58 0.42 -0.69
C THR A 2 19.21 -0.15 -0.29
N THR A 3 18.21 0.74 -0.22
CA THR A 3 16.84 0.31 0.04
C THR A 3 16.34 -0.68 -1.02
N GLU A 4 16.61 -0.42 -2.29
CA GLU A 4 16.19 -1.30 -3.38
C GLU A 4 16.85 -2.67 -3.29
N GLU A 5 18.13 -2.72 -2.98
CA GLU A 5 18.84 -4.00 -2.82
C GLU A 5 18.28 -4.79 -1.65
N ARG A 6 18.00 -4.11 -0.55
CA ARG A 6 17.43 -4.75 0.64
C ARG A 6 16.04 -5.31 0.36
N ILE A 7 15.21 -4.56 -0.35
CA ILE A 7 13.86 -4.99 -0.72
C ILE A 7 13.93 -6.19 -1.69
N LEU A 8 14.78 -6.10 -2.69
CA LEU A 8 14.95 -7.19 -3.65
C LEU A 8 15.41 -8.47 -2.94
N GLN A 9 16.33 -8.34 -2.01
CA GLN A 9 16.83 -9.47 -1.25
C GLN A 9 15.74 -10.08 -0.37
N ALA A 10 14.94 -9.26 0.30
CA ALA A 10 13.85 -9.74 1.14
C ALA A 10 12.79 -10.49 0.33
N VAL A 11 12.41 -9.97 -0.82
CA VAL A 11 11.43 -10.63 -1.70
C VAL A 11 12.00 -11.92 -2.27
N THR A 12 13.25 -11.90 -2.74
CA THR A 12 13.89 -13.08 -3.32
C THR A 12 14.09 -14.18 -2.28
N ALA A 13 14.39 -13.81 -1.02
CA ALA A 13 14.57 -14.77 0.05
C ALA A 13 13.24 -15.31 0.62
N GLY A 14 12.11 -14.91 0.08
CA GLY A 14 10.82 -15.40 0.51
C GLY A 14 10.33 -14.84 1.83
N LYS A 15 10.74 -13.63 2.19
CA LYS A 15 10.30 -12.96 3.42
C LYS A 15 8.95 -12.28 3.26
N LEU A 16 8.12 -12.80 2.38
CA LEU A 16 6.78 -12.29 2.12
C LEU A 16 5.82 -12.99 3.10
N ARG A 17 5.52 -12.33 4.20
CA ARG A 17 4.76 -12.95 5.29
C ARG A 17 3.37 -12.37 5.49
N GLN A 18 3.05 -11.29 4.81
CA GLN A 18 1.77 -10.61 4.96
C GLN A 18 0.93 -10.84 3.71
N ARG A 19 -0.32 -11.19 3.89
CA ARG A 19 -1.24 -11.29 2.77
C ARG A 19 -1.94 -9.97 2.58
N VAL A 20 -1.84 -9.41 1.39
CA VAL A 20 -2.52 -8.17 1.05
C VAL A 20 -3.45 -8.38 -0.12
N THR A 21 -4.60 -7.74 -0.03
CA THR A 21 -5.56 -7.70 -1.13
C THR A 21 -5.32 -6.43 -1.93
N LEU A 22 -5.12 -6.59 -3.23
CA LEU A 22 -4.93 -5.46 -4.13
C LEU A 22 -6.29 -4.84 -4.43
N MET A 23 -6.41 -3.55 -4.16
CA MET A 23 -7.63 -2.79 -4.40
C MET A 23 -7.39 -1.87 -5.59
N GLN A 24 -8.10 -2.12 -6.68
CA GLN A 24 -7.95 -1.35 -7.91
C GLN A 24 -9.11 -0.36 -8.07
N PRO A 25 -8.82 0.86 -8.55
CA PRO A 25 -9.87 1.83 -8.78
C PRO A 25 -10.67 1.50 -10.05
N ALA A 26 -11.96 1.75 -9.99
CA ALA A 26 -12.84 1.66 -11.13
C ALA A 26 -13.82 2.82 -11.07
N MET A 27 -14.24 3.32 -12.23
CA MET A 27 -15.25 4.35 -12.28
C MET A 27 -16.63 3.72 -12.16
N ALA A 28 -17.41 4.21 -11.22
CA ALA A 28 -18.77 3.78 -11.01
C ALA A 28 -19.67 5.02 -11.03
N ARG A 29 -20.96 4.85 -11.33
CA ARG A 29 -21.93 5.93 -11.24
C ARG A 29 -22.70 5.80 -9.93
N ASP A 30 -22.92 6.94 -9.28
CA ASP A 30 -23.77 6.98 -8.12
C ASP A 30 -25.26 7.04 -8.54
N ASP A 31 -26.16 7.14 -7.55
CA ASP A 31 -27.59 7.16 -7.81
C ASP A 31 -28.04 8.42 -8.57
N TYR A 32 -27.21 9.44 -8.64
CA TYR A 32 -27.47 10.68 -9.34
C TYR A 32 -26.81 10.75 -10.71
N GLY A 33 -26.17 9.65 -11.14
CA GLY A 33 -25.51 9.59 -12.44
C GLY A 33 -24.11 10.20 -12.48
N ASN A 34 -23.57 10.65 -11.34
CA ASN A 34 -22.23 11.20 -11.28
C ASN A 34 -21.19 10.09 -11.27
N SER A 35 -20.08 10.31 -11.99
CA SER A 35 -18.97 9.38 -11.97
C SER A 35 -18.24 9.44 -10.63
N LYS A 36 -18.01 8.30 -10.02
CA LYS A 36 -17.32 8.19 -8.75
C LYS A 36 -16.29 7.08 -8.82
N LYS A 37 -15.08 7.38 -8.31
CA LYS A 37 -14.04 6.37 -8.22
C LYS A 37 -14.34 5.42 -7.05
N ALA A 38 -14.41 4.15 -7.33
CA ALA A 38 -14.60 3.10 -6.33
C ALA A 38 -13.45 2.11 -6.42
N TYR A 39 -13.09 1.52 -5.29
CA TYR A 39 -12.04 0.51 -5.23
C TYR A 39 -12.65 -0.85 -4.99
N SER A 40 -12.19 -1.83 -5.74
CA SER A 40 -12.63 -3.21 -5.61
C SER A 40 -11.44 -4.13 -5.55
N ALA A 41 -11.61 -5.27 -4.86
CA ALA A 41 -10.57 -6.27 -4.74
C ALA A 41 -10.32 -6.92 -6.11
N SER A 42 -9.06 -6.97 -6.52
CA SER A 42 -8.68 -7.61 -7.77
C SER A 42 -7.93 -8.92 -7.56
N ASP A 43 -7.09 -9.00 -6.53
CA ASP A 43 -6.28 -10.18 -6.26
C ASP A 43 -5.72 -10.11 -4.85
N THR A 44 -5.24 -11.24 -4.34
CA THR A 44 -4.57 -11.32 -3.06
C THR A 44 -3.17 -11.88 -3.27
N VAL A 45 -2.17 -11.20 -2.74
CA VAL A 45 -0.77 -11.57 -2.92
C VAL A 45 -0.04 -11.54 -1.58
N TRP A 46 1.10 -12.20 -1.54
CA TRP A 46 2.00 -12.11 -0.39
C TRP A 46 2.86 -10.87 -0.51
N ALA A 47 3.09 -10.21 0.61
CA ALA A 47 3.84 -8.96 0.67
C ALA A 47 4.83 -8.94 1.82
N TYR A 48 5.86 -8.12 1.66
CA TYR A 48 6.78 -7.73 2.71
C TYR A 48 6.47 -6.27 3.07
N ILE A 49 6.19 -6.01 4.33
CA ILE A 49 5.80 -4.68 4.79
C ILE A 49 6.78 -4.21 5.85
N GLU A 50 7.33 -3.01 5.64
CA GLU A 50 8.18 -2.33 6.61
C GLU A 50 7.47 -1.09 7.13
N ASN A 51 7.41 -0.95 8.43
CA ASN A 51 6.90 0.26 9.07
C ASN A 51 8.08 1.22 9.28
N HIS A 52 8.01 2.41 8.68
CA HIS A 52 9.11 3.36 8.71
C HIS A 52 8.97 4.41 9.79
N SER A 53 7.80 5.03 9.90
CA SER A 53 7.60 6.09 10.87
C SER A 53 6.13 6.24 11.20
N SER A 54 5.88 6.92 12.32
CA SER A 54 4.53 7.22 12.76
C SER A 54 4.50 8.68 13.21
N GLN A 55 3.48 9.41 12.77
CA GLN A 55 3.28 10.80 13.17
C GLN A 55 1.88 10.96 13.73
N VAL A 56 1.79 11.78 14.79
CA VAL A 56 0.53 12.14 15.38
C VAL A 56 0.31 13.63 15.13
N TYR A 57 -0.84 13.98 14.62
CA TYR A 57 -1.20 15.37 14.43
C TYR A 57 -2.66 15.58 14.79
N GLU A 58 -3.01 16.83 15.10
CA GLU A 58 -4.34 17.21 15.54
C GLU A 58 -4.92 18.23 14.56
N THR A 59 -6.11 17.97 14.07
CA THR A 59 -6.81 18.87 13.17
C THR A 59 -8.27 18.96 13.62
N ALA A 60 -8.75 20.18 13.82
CA ALA A 60 -10.13 20.44 14.23
C ALA A 60 -10.55 19.64 15.47
N GLY A 61 -9.66 19.45 16.42
CA GLY A 61 -9.93 18.73 17.67
C GLY A 61 -9.87 17.22 17.53
N GLU A 62 -9.55 16.71 16.36
CA GLU A 62 -9.38 15.26 16.13
C GLU A 62 -7.91 14.90 16.08
N VAL A 63 -7.57 13.76 16.67
CA VAL A 63 -6.21 13.22 16.65
C VAL A 63 -6.10 12.22 15.52
N HIS A 64 -5.12 12.45 14.65
CA HIS A 64 -4.82 11.56 13.53
C HIS A 64 -3.44 10.95 13.70
N ILE A 65 -3.35 9.66 13.46
CA ILE A 65 -2.08 8.96 13.45
C ILE A 65 -1.81 8.52 12.02
N VAL A 66 -0.70 8.97 11.46
CA VAL A 66 -0.27 8.59 10.11
C VAL A 66 0.98 7.74 10.23
N ARG A 67 0.95 6.55 9.70
CA ARG A 67 2.10 5.66 9.63
C ARG A 67 2.60 5.58 8.19
N LYS A 68 3.90 5.74 8.04
CA LYS A 68 4.56 5.55 6.75
C LYS A 68 5.12 4.14 6.72
N SER A 69 4.78 3.43 5.67
CA SER A 69 5.19 2.03 5.50
C SER A 69 5.64 1.81 4.07
N LEU A 70 6.44 0.79 3.89
CA LEU A 70 6.85 0.35 2.58
C LEU A 70 6.26 -1.03 2.33
N VAL A 71 5.56 -1.18 1.21
CA VAL A 71 4.95 -2.45 0.82
C VAL A 71 5.70 -2.98 -0.39
N ALA A 72 6.20 -4.19 -0.30
CA ALA A 72 6.90 -4.86 -1.39
C ALA A 72 6.22 -6.17 -1.73
N ILE A 73 6.06 -6.42 -3.02
CA ILE A 73 5.48 -7.65 -3.54
C ILE A 73 6.36 -8.19 -4.66
N ARG A 74 6.13 -9.42 -5.06
CA ARG A 74 6.76 -9.95 -6.25
C ARG A 74 6.32 -9.16 -7.47
N TYR A 75 7.23 -8.99 -8.41
CA TYR A 75 6.92 -8.23 -9.62
C TYR A 75 5.69 -8.82 -10.33
N ARG A 76 4.79 -7.93 -10.72
CA ARG A 76 3.62 -8.28 -11.52
C ARG A 76 3.13 -7.06 -12.28
N GLU A 77 2.45 -7.27 -13.36
CA GLU A 77 1.82 -6.20 -14.11
C GLU A 77 0.49 -5.80 -13.46
N GLY A 78 0.00 -4.62 -13.79
CA GLY A 78 -1.28 -4.14 -13.30
C GLY A 78 -1.21 -3.34 -12.01
N ILE A 79 -0.02 -3.13 -11.46
CA ILE A 79 0.17 -2.28 -10.28
C ILE A 79 0.40 -0.86 -10.74
N THR A 80 -0.46 0.06 -10.29
CA THR A 80 -0.42 1.46 -10.66
C THR A 80 -0.22 2.33 -9.44
N PRO A 81 0.04 3.64 -9.59
CA PRO A 81 0.12 4.55 -8.43
C PRO A 81 -1.19 4.65 -7.65
N GLU A 82 -2.28 4.16 -8.18
CA GLU A 82 -3.58 4.18 -7.51
C GLU A 82 -3.94 2.86 -6.83
N THR A 83 -3.15 1.81 -7.02
CA THR A 83 -3.40 0.52 -6.38
C THR A 83 -3.21 0.60 -4.88
N ARG A 84 -4.24 0.27 -4.11
CA ARG A 84 -4.17 0.23 -2.65
C ARG A 84 -3.98 -1.20 -2.18
N TYR A 85 -3.43 -1.33 -0.98
CA TYR A 85 -3.08 -2.63 -0.41
C TYR A 85 -3.81 -2.79 0.92
N MET A 86 -4.65 -3.81 1.03
CA MET A 86 -5.40 -4.05 2.26
C MET A 86 -4.90 -5.31 2.95
N ASN A 87 -4.44 -5.16 4.19
CA ASN A 87 -3.98 -6.25 5.02
C ASN A 87 -4.92 -6.34 6.24
N GLY A 88 -5.90 -7.24 6.16
CA GLY A 88 -6.94 -7.31 7.17
C GLY A 88 -7.73 -6.00 7.20
N SER A 89 -7.73 -5.33 8.35
CA SER A 89 -8.40 -4.04 8.53
C SER A 89 -7.50 -2.85 8.22
N ARG A 90 -6.22 -3.08 7.89
CA ARG A 90 -5.28 -2.02 7.58
C ARG A 90 -5.26 -1.74 6.09
N LEU A 91 -5.40 -0.46 5.74
CA LEU A 91 -5.37 -0.02 4.35
C LEU A 91 -4.12 0.80 4.11
N TYR A 92 -3.31 0.37 3.17
CA TYR A 92 -2.09 1.06 2.76
C TYR A 92 -2.36 1.81 1.47
N ILE A 93 -2.26 3.13 1.53
CA ILE A 93 -2.53 4.02 0.40
C ILE A 93 -1.20 4.50 -0.17
N PRO A 94 -0.92 4.26 -1.45
CA PRO A 94 0.37 4.65 -2.02
C PRO A 94 0.53 6.17 -2.07
N THR A 95 1.74 6.63 -1.78
CA THR A 95 2.11 8.04 -1.90
C THR A 95 2.93 8.33 -3.14
N GLY A 96 3.20 7.32 -3.94
CA GLY A 96 3.96 7.46 -5.16
C GLY A 96 3.76 6.27 -6.08
N ALA A 97 4.50 6.25 -7.17
CA ALA A 97 4.44 5.16 -8.13
C ALA A 97 5.19 3.94 -7.61
N PRO A 98 4.76 2.72 -7.95
CA PRO A 98 5.52 1.53 -7.63
C PRO A 98 6.87 1.53 -8.35
N ILE A 99 7.89 1.03 -7.69
CA ILE A 99 9.26 1.01 -8.20
C ILE A 99 9.71 -0.43 -8.35
N ASP A 100 10.25 -0.75 -9.52
CA ASP A 100 10.88 -2.04 -9.76
C ASP A 100 12.26 -2.05 -9.11
N ALA A 101 12.42 -2.83 -8.04
CA ALA A 101 13.66 -2.86 -7.27
C ALA A 101 14.82 -3.30 -8.15
N CYS A 102 15.84 -2.46 -8.28
CA CYS A 102 17.01 -2.69 -9.10
C CYS A 102 16.73 -2.95 -10.58
N GLY A 103 15.52 -2.66 -11.05
CA GLY A 103 15.13 -2.84 -12.45
C GLY A 103 15.15 -4.27 -12.94
N ARG A 104 15.06 -5.26 -12.06
CA ARG A 104 15.21 -6.68 -12.43
C ARG A 104 13.90 -7.43 -12.63
N HIS A 105 12.78 -6.76 -12.52
CA HIS A 105 11.45 -7.37 -12.65
C HIS A 105 11.22 -8.55 -11.70
N ARG A 106 11.72 -8.43 -10.46
CA ARG A 106 11.55 -9.45 -9.43
C ARG A 106 10.75 -8.96 -8.25
N ALA A 107 10.84 -7.67 -7.95
CA ALA A 107 10.15 -7.07 -6.82
C ALA A 107 9.68 -5.68 -7.18
N LEU A 108 8.44 -5.37 -6.76
CA LEU A 108 7.92 -4.01 -6.80
C LEU A 108 7.78 -3.54 -5.36
N TYR A 109 8.11 -2.29 -5.11
CA TYR A 109 7.83 -1.70 -3.82
C TYR A 109 7.23 -0.31 -3.99
N VAL A 110 6.46 0.10 -3.00
CA VAL A 110 5.82 1.40 -3.01
C VAL A 110 5.75 1.93 -1.59
N GLU A 111 5.98 3.22 -1.45
CA GLU A 111 5.79 3.88 -0.17
C GLU A 111 4.31 4.18 0.01
N CYS A 112 3.80 3.85 1.18
CA CYS A 112 2.40 4.00 1.50
C CYS A 112 2.22 4.72 2.82
N VAL A 113 1.02 5.26 3.02
CA VAL A 113 0.59 5.77 4.31
C VAL A 113 -0.61 4.97 4.79
N GLU A 114 -0.67 4.77 6.10
CA GLU A 114 -1.81 4.19 6.78
C GLU A 114 -2.31 5.22 7.77
N GLU A 115 -3.53 5.68 7.59
CA GLU A 115 -4.12 6.70 8.46
C GLU A 115 -5.07 6.03 9.46
N LEU A 116 -4.84 6.31 10.73
CA LEU A 116 -5.64 5.81 11.84
C LEU A 116 -6.34 7.00 12.50
N GLU A 117 -7.66 6.98 12.49
CA GLU A 117 -8.43 8.04 13.11
C GLU A 117 -8.53 7.87 14.61
N ASN A 118 -8.49 9.01 15.35
CA ASN A 118 -8.70 9.05 16.79
C ASN A 118 -7.79 8.11 17.60
N GLY A 119 -6.61 7.83 17.08
CA GLY A 119 -5.67 6.94 17.74
C GLY A 119 -6.08 5.49 17.79
N LYS A 120 -7.12 5.10 17.11
CA LYS A 120 -7.57 3.70 17.07
C LYS A 120 -6.71 2.91 16.08
N GLU A 121 -6.26 1.76 16.54
CA GLU A 121 -5.66 0.78 15.67
C GLU A 121 -6.74 -0.19 15.18
N CYS A 122 -6.71 -0.46 13.91
CA CYS A 122 -7.61 -1.44 13.32
C CYS A 122 -7.03 -2.84 13.42
#